data_accff0735b0b538ccd5cc8bae31fe045
#
_entry.id   accff0735b0b538ccd5cc8bae31fe045
#
_cell.length_a   1.000
_cell.length_b   1.000
_cell.length_c   1.000
_cell.angle_alpha   90.00
_cell.angle_beta   90.00
_cell.angle_gamma   90.00
#
_symmetry.space_group_name_H-M   'P 1'
#
loop_
_entity.id
_entity.type
_entity.pdbx_description
1 polymer ?
#
loop_
_entity_poly.entity_id
_entity_poly.type
_entity_poly.pdbx_seq_one_letter_code
_entity_poly.pdbx_strand_id
1 'polypeptide(L)'
;MKALILNSGLGHRMGVLTSEHPKCMTEISPSETILSRQLRLVADAGVKEVVMTTGYFDSVLVNYCHSLRLPLHYTFVNNPLYRETNYIYSIYCAREALRDDDILLMHGDLVFEASVLDDILRCPASCMKVSSTLPLPDKDFKAVVKDGRVMAVGIEFFDSAMEAQALYKLNRAEWKLWLDRISEFCEHDRRRCYAEVAFNEISRECAIHAYDVRDRLCSEIDTPEDLAVVSSRLHEIESRVAYVCFATEFVHGGHIAILKEARKLGRVIVGVLSDEAVATYRRRPLFSLEERVNLFRNIKGIDDVVVQPSLSYASELRELRPAYVVHGDDWREGVQKAVREEVLEVLAEYGGRLVELPYTRKEAYAELEQRLAGLAGMCTL
;
A
#
# COMPACT_ATOMS: atom_id res chain seq x y z
N MET A 1 -13.59 -8.94 5.99
CA MET A 1 -13.20 -8.46 4.64
C MET A 1 -12.41 -9.53 3.94
N LYS A 2 -12.71 -9.79 2.67
CA LYS A 2 -11.96 -10.70 1.80
C LYS A 2 -11.33 -9.91 0.65
N ALA A 3 -10.15 -10.31 0.21
CA ALA A 3 -9.59 -9.82 -1.06
C ALA A 3 -10.12 -10.71 -2.20
N LEU A 4 -10.62 -10.08 -3.27
CA LEU A 4 -10.97 -10.75 -4.53
C LEU A 4 -9.96 -10.34 -5.59
N ILE A 5 -9.18 -11.31 -6.11
CA ILE A 5 -8.17 -11.08 -7.14
C ILE A 5 -8.57 -11.84 -8.41
N LEU A 6 -8.71 -11.10 -9.51
CA LEU A 6 -9.22 -11.63 -10.78
C LEU A 6 -8.07 -12.07 -11.68
N ASN A 7 -7.88 -13.40 -11.85
CA ASN A 7 -6.76 -13.99 -12.57
C ASN A 7 -7.18 -15.02 -13.64
N SER A 8 -8.40 -14.96 -14.15
CA SER A 8 -8.89 -15.93 -15.14
C SER A 8 -8.44 -15.65 -16.57
N GLY A 9 -7.86 -14.48 -16.84
CA GLY A 9 -7.45 -14.03 -18.16
C GLY A 9 -6.22 -14.76 -18.70
N LEU A 10 -6.10 -14.85 -20.05
CA LEU A 10 -5.00 -15.53 -20.75
C LEU A 10 -3.73 -14.67 -20.90
N GLY A 11 -3.83 -13.35 -20.80
CA GLY A 11 -2.67 -12.44 -20.89
C GLY A 11 -1.97 -12.40 -22.25
N HIS A 12 -2.68 -12.65 -23.34
CA HIS A 12 -2.09 -12.79 -24.70
C HIS A 12 -1.22 -11.61 -25.17
N ARG A 13 -1.51 -10.39 -24.71
CA ARG A 13 -0.75 -9.18 -25.07
C ARG A 13 0.68 -9.17 -24.54
N MET A 14 1.00 -10.00 -23.54
CA MET A 14 2.35 -10.17 -22.98
C MET A 14 3.23 -11.12 -23.80
N GLY A 15 2.68 -11.78 -24.83
CA GLY A 15 3.41 -12.67 -25.72
C GLY A 15 4.10 -13.83 -24.99
N VAL A 16 5.40 -13.99 -25.23
CA VAL A 16 6.20 -15.09 -24.66
C VAL A 16 6.31 -15.04 -23.14
N LEU A 17 6.16 -13.86 -22.52
CA LEU A 17 6.25 -13.69 -21.07
C LEU A 17 5.15 -14.42 -20.30
N THR A 18 4.06 -14.80 -20.96
CA THR A 18 2.91 -15.49 -20.35
C THR A 18 2.62 -16.84 -21.00
N SER A 19 3.62 -17.44 -21.66
CA SER A 19 3.47 -18.74 -22.34
C SER A 19 3.30 -19.91 -21.35
N GLU A 20 3.90 -19.84 -20.16
CA GLU A 20 3.94 -20.94 -19.18
C GLU A 20 3.23 -20.61 -17.85
N HIS A 21 2.81 -19.38 -17.66
CA HIS A 21 2.14 -18.92 -16.44
C HIS A 21 1.15 -17.80 -16.71
N PRO A 22 0.18 -17.53 -15.81
CA PRO A 22 -0.75 -16.41 -15.95
C PRO A 22 -0.01 -15.07 -15.78
N LYS A 23 -0.57 -14.01 -16.38
CA LYS A 23 0.00 -12.65 -16.40
C LYS A 23 0.41 -12.13 -15.02
N CYS A 24 -0.37 -12.41 -13.99
CA CYS A 24 -0.08 -11.99 -12.62
C CYS A 24 1.23 -12.54 -12.04
N MET A 25 1.80 -13.59 -12.62
CA MET A 25 3.09 -14.15 -12.22
C MET A 25 4.28 -13.55 -13.00
N THR A 26 4.07 -12.54 -13.84
CA THR A 26 5.14 -11.81 -14.49
C THR A 26 6.00 -11.10 -13.45
N GLU A 27 7.33 -11.24 -13.56
CA GLU A 27 8.30 -10.59 -12.68
C GLU A 27 8.34 -9.08 -12.94
N ILE A 28 8.20 -8.29 -11.87
CA ILE A 28 8.32 -6.82 -11.86
C ILE A 28 9.64 -6.37 -11.22
N SER A 29 10.31 -7.29 -10.53
CA SER A 29 11.67 -7.13 -9.99
C SER A 29 12.30 -8.53 -9.84
N PRO A 30 13.63 -8.65 -9.60
CA PRO A 30 14.29 -9.95 -9.40
C PRO A 30 13.72 -10.81 -8.27
N SER A 31 12.97 -10.24 -7.36
CA SER A 31 12.43 -10.92 -6.16
C SER A 31 10.91 -10.91 -6.08
N GLU A 32 10.21 -10.26 -7.01
CA GLU A 32 8.77 -10.03 -6.86
C GLU A 32 8.05 -10.11 -8.21
N THR A 33 6.93 -10.82 -8.22
CA THR A 33 5.96 -10.81 -9.34
C THR A 33 4.81 -9.86 -9.01
N ILE A 34 3.95 -9.53 -9.99
CA ILE A 34 2.74 -8.76 -9.76
C ILE A 34 1.93 -9.39 -8.60
N LEU A 35 1.67 -10.69 -8.67
CA LEU A 35 0.85 -11.39 -7.70
C LEU A 35 1.51 -11.49 -6.32
N SER A 36 2.81 -11.82 -6.25
CA SER A 36 3.48 -11.90 -4.94
C SER A 36 3.46 -10.55 -4.22
N ARG A 37 3.59 -9.44 -4.98
CA ARG A 37 3.43 -8.09 -4.44
C ARG A 37 2.02 -7.84 -3.92
N GLN A 38 0.99 -8.12 -4.71
CA GLN A 38 -0.40 -7.94 -4.29
C GLN A 38 -0.69 -8.72 -3.01
N LEU A 39 -0.31 -10.00 -2.97
CA LEU A 39 -0.54 -10.86 -1.81
C LEU A 39 0.22 -10.42 -0.56
N ARG A 40 1.47 -9.97 -0.71
CA ARG A 40 2.25 -9.42 0.39
C ARG A 40 1.60 -8.15 0.95
N LEU A 41 1.21 -7.21 0.10
CA LEU A 41 0.55 -5.97 0.53
C LEU A 41 -0.80 -6.24 1.22
N VAL A 42 -1.58 -7.18 0.69
CA VAL A 42 -2.85 -7.63 1.30
C VAL A 42 -2.61 -8.24 2.68
N ALA A 43 -1.59 -9.10 2.83
CA ALA A 43 -1.23 -9.70 4.11
C ALA A 43 -0.72 -8.65 5.12
N ASP A 44 0.15 -7.73 4.68
CA ASP A 44 0.70 -6.66 5.52
C ASP A 44 -0.40 -5.68 5.99
N ALA A 45 -1.45 -5.48 5.18
CA ALA A 45 -2.64 -4.70 5.54
C ALA A 45 -3.59 -5.44 6.51
N GLY A 46 -3.31 -6.70 6.85
CA GLY A 46 -4.09 -7.50 7.81
C GLY A 46 -5.31 -8.21 7.21
N VAL A 47 -5.50 -8.19 5.90
CA VAL A 47 -6.52 -9.00 5.21
C VAL A 47 -6.01 -10.43 5.12
N LYS A 48 -6.79 -11.40 5.61
CA LYS A 48 -6.35 -12.80 5.75
C LYS A 48 -6.99 -13.75 4.74
N GLU A 49 -8.18 -13.41 4.25
CA GLU A 49 -8.96 -14.24 3.34
C GLU A 49 -8.80 -13.72 1.90
N VAL A 50 -8.39 -14.58 0.99
CA VAL A 50 -8.22 -14.27 -0.44
C VAL A 50 -9.05 -15.22 -1.27
N VAL A 51 -10.00 -14.67 -2.02
CA VAL A 51 -10.70 -15.38 -3.09
C VAL A 51 -10.02 -15.04 -4.40
N MET A 52 -9.56 -16.03 -5.13
CA MET A 52 -8.83 -15.85 -6.37
C MET A 52 -9.54 -16.59 -7.50
N THR A 53 -9.91 -15.85 -8.54
CA THR A 53 -10.45 -16.51 -9.74
C THR A 53 -9.31 -17.01 -10.63
N THR A 54 -9.48 -18.19 -11.19
CA THR A 54 -8.48 -18.85 -12.02
C THR A 54 -9.05 -19.23 -13.40
N GLY A 55 -8.17 -19.54 -14.33
CA GLY A 55 -8.52 -19.96 -15.70
C GLY A 55 -7.61 -21.08 -16.16
N TYR A 56 -6.98 -20.89 -17.35
CA TYR A 56 -6.14 -21.90 -17.99
C TYR A 56 -4.99 -22.43 -17.11
N PHE A 57 -4.32 -21.53 -16.40
CA PHE A 57 -3.17 -21.86 -15.55
C PHE A 57 -3.55 -22.14 -14.10
N ASP A 58 -4.72 -22.69 -13.83
CA ASP A 58 -5.26 -22.92 -12.47
C ASP A 58 -4.22 -23.57 -11.54
N SER A 59 -3.72 -24.75 -11.87
CA SER A 59 -2.78 -25.50 -11.03
C SER A 59 -1.44 -24.78 -10.83
N VAL A 60 -0.95 -24.05 -11.85
CA VAL A 60 0.28 -23.26 -11.76
C VAL A 60 0.11 -22.14 -10.74
N LEU A 61 -1.01 -21.43 -10.84
CA LEU A 61 -1.35 -20.32 -9.95
C LEU A 61 -1.53 -20.76 -8.49
N VAL A 62 -2.28 -21.86 -8.27
CA VAL A 62 -2.51 -22.45 -6.95
C VAL A 62 -1.18 -22.82 -6.28
N ASN A 63 -0.32 -23.56 -7.00
CA ASN A 63 0.98 -23.96 -6.48
C ASN A 63 1.87 -22.76 -6.16
N TYR A 64 1.85 -21.74 -7.00
CA TYR A 64 2.61 -20.51 -6.77
C TYR A 64 2.16 -19.81 -5.49
N CYS A 65 0.86 -19.59 -5.30
CA CYS A 65 0.33 -18.95 -4.08
C CYS A 65 0.78 -19.68 -2.81
N HIS A 66 0.70 -21.01 -2.80
CA HIS A 66 1.14 -21.82 -1.65
C HIS A 66 2.67 -21.75 -1.42
N SER A 67 3.46 -21.63 -2.50
CA SER A 67 4.93 -21.52 -2.39
C SER A 67 5.40 -20.24 -1.70
N LEU A 68 4.60 -19.17 -1.75
CA LEU A 68 4.92 -17.88 -1.11
C LEU A 68 4.86 -17.92 0.43
N ARG A 69 4.22 -18.92 1.03
CA ARG A 69 4.11 -19.12 2.48
C ARG A 69 3.63 -17.89 3.26
N LEU A 70 2.77 -17.08 2.64
CA LEU A 70 2.16 -15.93 3.29
C LEU A 70 1.07 -16.37 4.28
N PRO A 71 0.78 -15.60 5.35
CA PRO A 71 -0.25 -15.92 6.34
C PRO A 71 -1.65 -15.61 5.80
N LEU A 72 -2.01 -16.24 4.66
CA LEU A 72 -3.25 -16.03 3.92
C LEU A 72 -3.99 -17.34 3.73
N HIS A 73 -5.32 -17.28 3.81
CA HIS A 73 -6.23 -18.39 3.50
C HIS A 73 -6.81 -18.16 2.11
N TYR A 74 -6.58 -19.11 1.21
CA TYR A 74 -6.97 -19.02 -0.18
C TYR A 74 -8.23 -19.83 -0.49
N THR A 75 -9.13 -19.23 -1.26
CA THR A 75 -10.24 -19.89 -1.95
C THR A 75 -10.05 -19.68 -3.44
N PHE A 76 -9.73 -20.75 -4.16
CA PHE A 76 -9.57 -20.69 -5.62
C PHE A 76 -10.87 -21.08 -6.31
N VAL A 77 -11.29 -20.29 -7.29
CA VAL A 77 -12.52 -20.50 -8.06
C VAL A 77 -12.19 -20.45 -9.55
N ASN A 78 -12.26 -21.62 -10.19
CA ASN A 78 -11.99 -21.71 -11.63
C ASN A 78 -13.19 -21.21 -12.45
N ASN A 79 -12.92 -20.37 -13.44
CA ASN A 79 -13.87 -20.03 -14.49
C ASN A 79 -13.69 -21.02 -15.67
N PRO A 80 -14.58 -22.00 -15.85
CA PRO A 80 -14.44 -22.99 -16.93
C PRO A 80 -14.67 -22.39 -18.32
N LEU A 81 -15.30 -21.23 -18.40
CA LEU A 81 -15.61 -20.51 -19.64
C LEU A 81 -14.69 -19.28 -19.86
N TYR A 82 -13.47 -19.30 -19.31
CA TYR A 82 -12.55 -18.16 -19.35
C TYR A 82 -12.21 -17.66 -20.77
N ARG A 83 -12.36 -18.50 -21.81
CA ARG A 83 -12.13 -18.12 -23.22
C ARG A 83 -13.32 -17.42 -23.87
N GLU A 84 -14.53 -17.64 -23.33
CA GLU A 84 -15.79 -17.21 -23.93
C GLU A 84 -16.42 -16.06 -23.18
N THR A 85 -15.96 -15.80 -21.96
CA THR A 85 -16.56 -14.83 -21.03
C THR A 85 -15.54 -13.77 -20.62
N ASN A 86 -16.06 -12.65 -20.10
CA ASN A 86 -15.22 -11.67 -19.39
C ASN A 86 -15.22 -11.96 -17.88
N TYR A 87 -14.42 -11.26 -17.10
CA TYR A 87 -14.25 -11.47 -15.66
C TYR A 87 -15.54 -11.30 -14.83
N ILE A 88 -16.58 -10.65 -15.38
CA ILE A 88 -17.92 -10.65 -14.75
C ILE A 88 -18.38 -12.07 -14.44
N TYR A 89 -18.13 -13.02 -15.34
CA TYR A 89 -18.48 -14.41 -15.12
C TYR A 89 -17.56 -15.10 -14.09
N SER A 90 -16.30 -14.69 -14.00
CA SER A 90 -15.40 -15.17 -12.95
C SER A 90 -15.88 -14.74 -11.56
N ILE A 91 -16.38 -13.50 -11.43
CA ILE A 91 -17.01 -13.01 -10.18
C ILE A 91 -18.29 -13.83 -9.89
N TYR A 92 -19.11 -14.08 -10.90
CA TYR A 92 -20.31 -14.90 -10.77
C TYR A 92 -20.00 -16.33 -10.29
N CYS A 93 -18.96 -16.96 -10.82
CA CYS A 93 -18.51 -18.27 -10.34
C CYS A 93 -18.11 -18.23 -8.85
N ALA A 94 -17.51 -17.14 -8.39
CA ALA A 94 -17.05 -16.97 -7.02
C ALA A 94 -18.12 -16.42 -6.05
N ARG A 95 -19.32 -16.11 -6.52
CA ARG A 95 -20.34 -15.36 -5.78
C ARG A 95 -20.67 -15.90 -4.40
N GLU A 96 -20.71 -17.24 -4.22
CA GLU A 96 -21.04 -17.85 -2.93
C GLU A 96 -19.94 -17.60 -1.87
N ALA A 97 -18.67 -17.52 -2.29
CA ALA A 97 -17.56 -17.22 -1.39
C ALA A 97 -17.46 -15.73 -1.02
N LEU A 98 -18.20 -14.86 -1.75
CA LEU A 98 -18.05 -13.39 -1.68
C LEU A 98 -19.26 -12.66 -1.08
N ARG A 99 -20.43 -13.32 -1.00
CA ARG A 99 -21.74 -12.67 -0.77
C ARG A 99 -21.85 -11.91 0.55
N ASP A 100 -21.19 -12.37 1.59
CA ASP A 100 -21.48 -11.94 2.97
C ASP A 100 -20.36 -11.10 3.62
N ASP A 101 -19.40 -10.66 2.84
CA ASP A 101 -18.22 -9.93 3.32
C ASP A 101 -18.07 -8.54 2.69
N ASP A 102 -17.31 -7.67 3.37
CA ASP A 102 -16.69 -6.53 2.71
C ASP A 102 -15.63 -7.06 1.75
N ILE A 103 -15.48 -6.44 0.58
CA ILE A 103 -14.59 -6.92 -0.48
C ILE A 103 -13.55 -5.86 -0.84
N LEU A 104 -12.30 -6.29 -0.90
CA LEU A 104 -11.22 -5.62 -1.58
C LEU A 104 -11.05 -6.27 -2.95
N LEU A 105 -11.61 -5.67 -4.00
CA LEU A 105 -11.54 -6.21 -5.37
C LEU A 105 -10.38 -5.57 -6.11
N MET A 106 -9.58 -6.39 -6.80
CA MET A 106 -8.52 -5.93 -7.68
C MET A 106 -8.31 -6.86 -8.88
N HIS A 107 -7.87 -6.28 -9.99
CA HIS A 107 -7.38 -7.06 -11.13
C HIS A 107 -6.01 -7.67 -10.82
N GLY A 108 -5.74 -8.86 -11.34
CA GLY A 108 -4.51 -9.60 -11.08
C GLY A 108 -3.26 -9.06 -11.78
N ASP A 109 -3.42 -8.10 -12.66
CA ASP A 109 -2.35 -7.42 -13.41
C ASP A 109 -2.06 -6.00 -12.89
N LEU A 110 -2.68 -5.61 -11.78
CA LEU A 110 -2.55 -4.29 -11.21
C LEU A 110 -1.34 -4.19 -10.29
N VAL A 111 -0.50 -3.19 -10.50
CA VAL A 111 0.64 -2.83 -9.64
C VAL A 111 0.37 -1.48 -8.99
N PHE A 112 0.55 -1.38 -7.68
CA PHE A 112 0.28 -0.16 -6.93
C PHE A 112 1.26 0.03 -5.76
N GLU A 113 1.37 1.29 -5.32
CA GLU A 113 2.09 1.65 -4.09
C GLU A 113 1.35 1.12 -2.85
N ALA A 114 2.11 0.72 -1.82
CA ALA A 114 1.53 0.30 -0.54
C ALA A 114 0.61 1.37 0.07
N SER A 115 1.00 2.66 -0.06
CA SER A 115 0.22 3.80 0.41
C SER A 115 -1.17 3.92 -0.23
N VAL A 116 -1.31 3.50 -1.49
CA VAL A 116 -2.60 3.50 -2.20
C VAL A 116 -3.54 2.47 -1.58
N LEU A 117 -3.06 1.25 -1.34
CA LEU A 117 -3.87 0.20 -0.72
C LEU A 117 -4.31 0.58 0.71
N ASP A 118 -3.39 1.11 1.49
CA ASP A 118 -3.69 1.54 2.86
C ASP A 118 -4.79 2.61 2.92
N ASP A 119 -4.72 3.59 2.04
CA ASP A 119 -5.69 4.67 1.99
C ASP A 119 -7.08 4.17 1.52
N ILE A 120 -7.11 3.31 0.51
CA ILE A 120 -8.34 2.65 0.04
C ILE A 120 -8.99 1.85 1.19
N LEU A 121 -8.20 1.10 1.94
CA LEU A 121 -8.70 0.32 3.08
C LEU A 121 -9.18 1.19 4.25
N ARG A 122 -8.58 2.36 4.47
CA ARG A 122 -9.00 3.33 5.50
C ARG A 122 -10.27 4.10 5.13
N CYS A 123 -10.65 4.12 3.86
CA CYS A 123 -11.88 4.80 3.44
C CYS A 123 -13.09 4.18 4.16
N PRO A 124 -13.92 4.96 4.88
CA PRO A 124 -15.05 4.40 5.63
C PRO A 124 -16.18 3.93 4.71
N ALA A 125 -16.30 4.52 3.52
CA ALA A 125 -17.31 4.17 2.51
C ALA A 125 -16.75 3.18 1.47
N SER A 126 -17.62 2.59 0.65
CA SER A 126 -17.23 1.91 -0.56
C SER A 126 -16.57 2.90 -1.52
N CYS A 127 -15.39 2.55 -2.05
CA CYS A 127 -14.64 3.44 -2.91
C CYS A 127 -13.91 2.71 -4.03
N MET A 128 -13.61 3.47 -5.08
CA MET A 128 -12.81 3.06 -6.23
C MET A 128 -11.63 4.00 -6.39
N LYS A 129 -10.47 3.45 -6.72
CA LYS A 129 -9.29 4.23 -7.12
C LYS A 129 -9.56 5.03 -8.39
N VAL A 130 -9.31 6.33 -8.34
CA VAL A 130 -9.27 7.22 -9.50
C VAL A 130 -8.04 8.12 -9.43
N SER A 131 -7.70 8.80 -10.54
CA SER A 131 -6.69 9.86 -10.57
C SER A 131 -7.24 11.09 -11.30
N SER A 132 -7.15 12.23 -10.63
CA SER A 132 -7.46 13.54 -11.20
C SER A 132 -6.30 14.18 -11.95
N THR A 133 -5.09 13.61 -11.85
CA THR A 133 -3.85 14.21 -12.39
C THR A 133 -3.25 13.44 -13.55
N LEU A 134 -3.57 12.16 -13.68
CA LEU A 134 -3.12 11.35 -14.81
C LEU A 134 -3.97 11.62 -16.05
N PRO A 135 -3.39 11.58 -17.26
CA PRO A 135 -4.14 11.68 -18.50
C PRO A 135 -5.16 10.52 -18.61
N LEU A 136 -6.26 10.75 -19.28
CA LEU A 136 -7.23 9.70 -19.56
C LEU A 136 -6.63 8.69 -20.53
N PRO A 137 -6.59 7.40 -20.19
CA PRO A 137 -6.06 6.36 -21.07
C PRO A 137 -7.02 6.05 -22.22
N ASP A 138 -6.50 5.64 -23.36
CA ASP A 138 -7.34 5.28 -24.52
C ASP A 138 -8.10 3.96 -24.28
N LYS A 139 -7.48 2.98 -23.64
CA LYS A 139 -7.97 1.60 -23.58
C LYS A 139 -8.35 1.12 -22.17
N ASP A 140 -7.95 1.84 -21.12
CA ASP A 140 -8.23 1.45 -19.75
C ASP A 140 -9.47 2.18 -19.20
N PHE A 141 -9.88 1.81 -18.00
CA PHE A 141 -11.06 2.38 -17.38
C PHE A 141 -10.92 3.87 -17.09
N LYS A 142 -12.05 4.52 -17.25
CA LYS A 142 -12.33 5.89 -16.80
C LYS A 142 -13.58 5.87 -15.95
N ALA A 143 -13.61 6.67 -14.90
CA ALA A 143 -14.75 6.83 -14.03
C ALA A 143 -15.37 8.21 -14.20
N VAL A 144 -16.65 8.28 -14.51
CA VAL A 144 -17.44 9.52 -14.47
C VAL A 144 -17.76 9.80 -13.01
N VAL A 145 -17.28 10.93 -12.49
CA VAL A 145 -17.43 11.30 -11.08
C VAL A 145 -18.30 12.54 -10.93
N LYS A 146 -19.31 12.45 -10.06
CA LYS A 146 -20.16 13.57 -9.70
C LYS A 146 -20.35 13.63 -8.19
N ASP A 147 -20.09 14.79 -7.61
CA ASP A 147 -20.20 15.03 -6.15
C ASP A 147 -19.43 13.98 -5.31
N GLY A 148 -18.23 13.58 -5.79
CA GLY A 148 -17.40 12.57 -5.15
C GLY A 148 -17.87 11.11 -5.33
N ARG A 149 -18.97 10.87 -6.05
CA ARG A 149 -19.49 9.53 -6.35
C ARG A 149 -19.16 9.11 -7.77
N VAL A 150 -18.84 7.85 -7.93
CA VAL A 150 -18.66 7.19 -9.23
C VAL A 150 -20.05 6.91 -9.81
N MET A 151 -20.36 7.50 -10.95
CA MET A 151 -21.64 7.38 -11.63
C MET A 151 -21.62 6.38 -12.77
N ALA A 152 -20.46 6.21 -13.41
CA ALA A 152 -20.24 5.20 -14.44
C ALA A 152 -18.75 4.88 -14.56
N VAL A 153 -18.42 3.66 -14.96
CA VAL A 153 -17.06 3.20 -15.24
C VAL A 153 -17.05 2.48 -16.60
N GLY A 154 -16.09 2.81 -17.43
CA GLY A 154 -15.92 2.18 -18.75
C GLY A 154 -14.73 2.75 -19.51
N ILE A 155 -14.42 2.14 -20.63
CA ILE A 155 -13.33 2.57 -21.51
C ILE A 155 -13.76 3.70 -22.47
N GLU A 156 -15.07 3.90 -22.64
CA GLU A 156 -15.66 4.86 -23.59
C GLU A 156 -15.86 6.27 -23.02
N PHE A 157 -15.68 6.46 -21.72
CA PHE A 157 -15.95 7.75 -21.07
C PHE A 157 -14.75 8.67 -21.11
N PHE A 158 -14.91 9.85 -21.73
CA PHE A 158 -13.89 10.90 -21.79
C PHE A 158 -14.37 12.23 -21.20
N ASP A 159 -15.68 12.48 -21.23
CA ASP A 159 -16.25 13.71 -20.72
C ASP A 159 -16.49 13.63 -19.22
N SER A 160 -15.98 14.61 -18.46
CA SER A 160 -16.11 14.68 -16.99
C SER A 160 -15.66 13.41 -16.28
N ALA A 161 -14.65 12.71 -16.85
CA ALA A 161 -14.11 11.46 -16.34
C ALA A 161 -12.73 11.67 -15.70
N MET A 162 -12.37 10.75 -14.82
CA MET A 162 -11.04 10.59 -14.25
C MET A 162 -10.45 9.26 -14.70
N GLU A 163 -9.11 9.17 -14.78
CA GLU A 163 -8.43 7.89 -14.94
C GLU A 163 -8.82 6.99 -13.77
N ALA A 164 -9.05 5.70 -14.04
CA ALA A 164 -9.51 4.75 -13.06
C ALA A 164 -8.86 3.38 -13.27
N GLN A 165 -8.71 2.63 -12.17
CA GLN A 165 -8.23 1.25 -12.20
C GLN A 165 -9.14 0.37 -11.35
N ALA A 166 -9.17 -0.92 -11.65
CA ALA A 166 -9.99 -1.89 -10.92
C ALA A 166 -9.38 -2.23 -9.54
N LEU A 167 -9.34 -1.24 -8.67
CA LEU A 167 -9.03 -1.37 -7.25
C LEU A 167 -10.16 -0.73 -6.45
N TYR A 168 -10.94 -1.60 -5.79
CA TYR A 168 -12.14 -1.20 -5.05
C TYR A 168 -12.08 -1.72 -3.61
N LYS A 169 -12.51 -0.90 -2.67
CA LYS A 169 -12.95 -1.34 -1.35
C LYS A 169 -14.47 -1.20 -1.31
N LEU A 170 -15.17 -2.29 -1.10
CA LEU A 170 -16.63 -2.39 -1.17
C LEU A 170 -17.16 -2.88 0.17
N ASN A 171 -17.98 -2.08 0.83
CA ASN A 171 -18.70 -2.53 2.00
C ASN A 171 -19.75 -3.56 1.58
N ARG A 172 -20.09 -4.48 2.46
CA ARG A 172 -21.01 -5.59 2.21
C ARG A 172 -22.34 -5.17 1.56
N ALA A 173 -22.87 -4.00 1.93
CA ALA A 173 -24.16 -3.54 1.40
C ALA A 173 -24.08 -3.21 -0.10
N GLU A 174 -23.11 -2.38 -0.50
CA GLU A 174 -22.90 -1.99 -1.90
C GLU A 174 -22.41 -3.18 -2.72
N TRP A 175 -21.53 -4.01 -2.14
CA TRP A 175 -21.08 -5.23 -2.80
C TRP A 175 -22.21 -6.17 -3.10
N LYS A 176 -23.13 -6.37 -2.16
CA LYS A 176 -24.30 -7.23 -2.37
C LYS A 176 -25.17 -6.76 -3.53
N LEU A 177 -25.46 -5.45 -3.62
CA LEU A 177 -26.21 -4.89 -4.73
C LEU A 177 -25.52 -5.15 -6.08
N TRP A 178 -24.21 -4.91 -6.15
CA TRP A 178 -23.45 -5.14 -7.37
C TRP A 178 -23.37 -6.63 -7.72
N LEU A 179 -23.11 -7.50 -6.75
CA LEU A 179 -23.03 -8.95 -6.95
C LEU A 179 -24.38 -9.55 -7.40
N ASP A 180 -25.50 -9.09 -6.85
CA ASP A 180 -26.84 -9.52 -7.27
C ASP A 180 -27.06 -9.09 -8.73
N ARG A 181 -26.65 -7.86 -9.11
CA ARG A 181 -26.77 -7.39 -10.51
C ARG A 181 -25.84 -8.15 -11.46
N ILE A 182 -24.61 -8.48 -11.06
CA ILE A 182 -23.69 -9.36 -11.79
C ILE A 182 -24.34 -10.73 -12.02
N SER A 183 -24.99 -11.28 -11.00
CA SER A 183 -25.65 -12.59 -11.09
C SER A 183 -26.78 -12.57 -12.12
N GLU A 184 -27.66 -11.55 -12.08
CA GLU A 184 -28.71 -11.36 -13.08
C GLU A 184 -28.15 -11.26 -14.51
N PHE A 185 -27.05 -10.51 -14.71
CA PHE A 185 -26.40 -10.41 -16.02
C PHE A 185 -25.95 -11.78 -16.52
N CYS A 186 -25.27 -12.56 -15.68
CA CYS A 186 -24.75 -13.86 -16.05
C CYS A 186 -25.84 -14.90 -16.30
N GLU A 187 -26.94 -14.85 -15.56
CA GLU A 187 -28.11 -15.72 -15.74
C GLU A 187 -28.90 -15.41 -17.04
N HIS A 188 -28.82 -14.14 -17.50
CA HIS A 188 -29.39 -13.71 -18.77
C HIS A 188 -28.36 -13.68 -19.93
N ASP A 189 -27.29 -14.49 -19.82
CA ASP A 189 -26.24 -14.67 -20.83
C ASP A 189 -25.40 -13.42 -21.18
N ARG A 190 -25.44 -12.37 -20.34
CA ARG A 190 -24.61 -11.16 -20.47
C ARG A 190 -23.24 -11.35 -19.81
N ARG A 191 -22.45 -12.34 -20.28
CA ARG A 191 -21.20 -12.81 -19.66
C ARG A 191 -19.94 -12.25 -20.30
N ARG A 192 -20.08 -11.48 -21.41
CA ARG A 192 -18.94 -10.98 -22.20
C ARG A 192 -18.59 -9.52 -21.95
N CYS A 193 -19.33 -8.84 -21.07
CA CYS A 193 -19.06 -7.46 -20.69
C CYS A 193 -18.20 -7.38 -19.41
N TYR A 194 -17.68 -6.20 -19.13
CA TYR A 194 -17.04 -5.89 -17.85
C TYR A 194 -18.08 -5.90 -16.72
N ALA A 195 -17.66 -6.18 -15.48
CA ALA A 195 -18.56 -6.14 -14.31
C ALA A 195 -19.10 -4.72 -14.06
N GLU A 196 -18.34 -3.71 -14.44
CA GLU A 196 -18.71 -2.30 -14.35
C GLU A 196 -19.94 -1.94 -15.18
N VAL A 197 -20.24 -2.67 -16.25
CA VAL A 197 -21.50 -2.48 -17.00
C VAL A 197 -22.71 -2.78 -16.12
N ALA A 198 -22.61 -3.82 -15.27
CA ALA A 198 -23.65 -4.13 -14.30
C ALA A 198 -23.74 -3.06 -13.19
N PHE A 199 -22.60 -2.54 -12.72
CA PHE A 199 -22.55 -1.42 -11.79
C PHE A 199 -23.22 -0.16 -12.35
N ASN A 200 -22.92 0.19 -13.61
CA ASN A 200 -23.43 1.42 -14.24
C ASN A 200 -24.97 1.47 -14.25
N GLU A 201 -25.64 0.31 -14.33
CA GLU A 201 -27.10 0.25 -14.29
C GLU A 201 -27.69 0.54 -12.89
N ILE A 202 -26.90 0.34 -11.83
CA ILE A 202 -27.32 0.50 -10.42
C ILE A 202 -26.52 1.58 -9.67
N SER A 203 -25.70 2.37 -10.34
CA SER A 203 -24.79 3.34 -9.71
C SER A 203 -25.48 4.40 -8.84
N ARG A 204 -26.76 4.66 -9.07
CA ARG A 204 -27.57 5.57 -8.24
C ARG A 204 -27.89 4.97 -6.87
N GLU A 205 -28.03 3.66 -6.79
CA GLU A 205 -28.40 2.89 -5.60
C GLU A 205 -27.15 2.34 -4.90
N CYS A 206 -26.18 1.85 -5.69
CA CYS A 206 -24.89 1.34 -5.22
C CYS A 206 -23.88 2.49 -5.11
N ALA A 207 -23.70 3.01 -3.90
CA ALA A 207 -22.88 4.19 -3.67
C ALA A 207 -21.39 3.86 -3.57
N ILE A 208 -20.64 3.99 -4.67
CA ILE A 208 -19.18 3.91 -4.69
C ILE A 208 -18.61 5.33 -4.82
N HIS A 209 -17.67 5.70 -3.93
CA HIS A 209 -17.01 7.00 -3.95
C HIS A 209 -15.71 6.94 -4.73
N ALA A 210 -15.36 8.04 -5.38
CA ALA A 210 -14.07 8.20 -6.03
C ALA A 210 -12.99 8.48 -4.96
N TYR A 211 -11.95 7.65 -4.90
CA TYR A 211 -10.76 7.89 -4.08
C TYR A 211 -9.61 8.35 -4.97
N ASP A 212 -9.32 9.65 -4.94
CA ASP A 212 -8.29 10.27 -5.79
C ASP A 212 -6.90 10.01 -5.24
N VAL A 213 -6.14 9.16 -5.91
CA VAL A 213 -4.75 8.85 -5.57
C VAL A 213 -3.75 9.80 -6.24
N ARG A 214 -4.22 10.72 -7.09
CA ARG A 214 -3.41 11.66 -7.87
C ARG A 214 -2.37 10.94 -8.72
N ASP A 215 -1.09 11.29 -8.56
CA ASP A 215 0.06 10.79 -9.33
C ASP A 215 0.69 9.52 -8.74
N ARG A 216 0.15 8.96 -7.66
CA ARG A 216 0.66 7.72 -7.07
C ARG A 216 0.47 6.54 -8.01
N LEU A 217 1.45 5.64 -8.01
CA LEU A 217 1.43 4.47 -8.87
C LEU A 217 0.24 3.55 -8.52
N CYS A 218 -0.63 3.35 -9.49
CA CYS A 218 -1.63 2.30 -9.52
C CYS A 218 -2.00 2.09 -11.00
N SER A 219 -1.44 1.05 -11.63
CA SER A 219 -1.50 0.85 -13.08
C SER A 219 -1.56 -0.63 -13.42
N GLU A 220 -2.29 -0.99 -14.45
CA GLU A 220 -2.27 -2.32 -15.05
C GLU A 220 -0.99 -2.51 -15.90
N ILE A 221 -0.52 -3.75 -15.98
CA ILE A 221 0.56 -4.18 -16.88
C ILE A 221 -0.06 -5.06 -17.96
N ASP A 222 -0.28 -4.53 -19.12
CA ASP A 222 -0.93 -5.22 -20.23
C ASP A 222 0.02 -5.68 -21.34
N THR A 223 1.12 -4.97 -21.49
CA THR A 223 2.13 -5.18 -22.53
C THR A 223 3.54 -5.22 -21.93
N PRO A 224 4.56 -5.74 -22.65
CA PRO A 224 5.95 -5.64 -22.21
C PRO A 224 6.43 -4.19 -22.01
N GLU A 225 5.88 -3.24 -22.75
CA GLU A 225 6.16 -1.80 -22.60
C GLU A 225 5.62 -1.28 -21.26
N ASP A 226 4.39 -1.64 -20.89
CA ASP A 226 3.80 -1.30 -19.57
C ASP A 226 4.66 -1.91 -18.46
N LEU A 227 5.09 -3.17 -18.61
CA LEU A 227 5.98 -3.82 -17.65
C LEU A 227 7.25 -3.01 -17.41
N ALA A 228 7.92 -2.56 -18.47
CA ALA A 228 9.15 -1.79 -18.35
C ALA A 228 8.91 -0.45 -17.65
N VAL A 229 7.84 0.27 -18.01
CA VAL A 229 7.51 1.58 -17.43
C VAL A 229 7.11 1.45 -15.95
N VAL A 230 6.19 0.51 -15.65
CA VAL A 230 5.68 0.30 -14.29
C VAL A 230 6.78 -0.22 -13.37
N SER A 231 7.60 -1.18 -13.81
CA SER A 231 8.71 -1.71 -13.02
C SER A 231 9.78 -0.65 -12.72
N SER A 232 10.11 0.20 -13.72
CA SER A 232 11.05 1.31 -13.51
C SER A 232 10.53 2.32 -12.50
N ARG A 233 9.26 2.71 -12.62
CA ARG A 233 8.62 3.64 -11.69
C ARG A 233 8.50 3.06 -10.27
N LEU A 234 8.16 1.77 -10.17
CA LEU A 234 8.13 1.07 -8.90
C LEU A 234 9.50 1.05 -8.22
N HIS A 235 10.54 0.73 -8.98
CA HIS A 235 11.92 0.75 -8.50
C HIS A 235 12.34 2.14 -8.00
N GLU A 236 12.00 3.20 -8.75
CA GLU A 236 12.23 4.59 -8.33
C GLU A 236 11.55 4.90 -6.99
N ILE A 237 10.27 4.51 -6.84
CA ILE A 237 9.50 4.73 -5.62
C ILE A 237 10.11 3.97 -4.44
N GLU A 238 10.47 2.70 -4.63
CA GLU A 238 11.01 1.84 -3.57
C GLU A 238 12.47 2.13 -3.23
N SER A 239 13.22 2.77 -4.14
CA SER A 239 14.56 3.26 -3.87
C SER A 239 14.60 4.56 -3.09
N ARG A 240 13.49 5.29 -2.97
CA ARG A 240 13.40 6.49 -2.13
C ARG A 240 13.74 6.14 -0.69
N VAL A 241 14.48 7.03 -0.06
CA VAL A 241 14.83 6.88 1.35
C VAL A 241 13.83 7.63 2.22
N ALA A 242 13.31 6.96 3.23
CA ALA A 242 12.57 7.54 4.34
C ALA A 242 13.47 7.51 5.58
N TYR A 243 13.93 8.69 6.02
CA TYR A 243 14.79 8.84 7.18
C TYR A 243 13.97 9.08 8.45
N VAL A 244 14.28 8.33 9.50
CA VAL A 244 13.65 8.46 10.83
C VAL A 244 14.75 8.54 11.86
N CYS A 245 14.71 9.50 12.79
CA CYS A 245 15.71 9.59 13.85
C CYS A 245 15.09 9.28 15.21
N PHE A 246 15.79 8.46 16.00
CA PHE A 246 15.40 8.08 17.35
C PHE A 246 16.49 8.35 18.37
N ALA A 247 16.06 8.91 19.52
CA ALA A 247 16.86 9.05 20.71
C ALA A 247 16.60 7.96 21.76
N THR A 248 15.66 7.04 21.44
CA THR A 248 15.12 6.10 22.43
C THR A 248 15.98 4.87 22.61
N GLU A 249 15.96 4.36 23.81
CA GLU A 249 16.49 3.04 24.18
C GLU A 249 15.36 2.00 24.35
N PHE A 250 14.09 2.45 24.31
CA PHE A 250 12.92 1.59 24.44
C PHE A 250 11.99 1.81 23.24
N VAL A 251 11.82 0.77 22.44
CA VAL A 251 10.90 0.78 21.32
C VAL A 251 9.50 0.39 21.80
N HIS A 252 8.54 1.24 21.52
CA HIS A 252 7.13 1.01 21.85
C HIS A 252 6.23 1.18 20.60
N GLY A 253 4.93 0.93 20.76
CA GLY A 253 3.97 0.97 19.66
C GLY A 253 3.97 2.28 18.84
N GLY A 254 4.29 3.43 19.44
CA GLY A 254 4.41 4.71 18.75
C GLY A 254 5.60 4.73 17.77
N HIS A 255 6.77 4.24 18.18
CA HIS A 255 7.93 4.11 17.29
C HIS A 255 7.66 3.13 16.14
N ILE A 256 7.00 1.99 16.45
CA ILE A 256 6.60 1.02 15.41
C ILE A 256 5.60 1.62 14.42
N ALA A 257 4.69 2.49 14.88
CA ALA A 257 3.76 3.19 13.99
C ALA A 257 4.49 4.12 13.01
N ILE A 258 5.48 4.89 13.50
CA ILE A 258 6.34 5.76 12.65
C ILE A 258 7.09 4.91 11.62
N LEU A 259 7.72 3.81 12.05
CA LEU A 259 8.47 2.92 11.14
C LEU A 259 7.55 2.29 10.08
N LYS A 260 6.33 1.90 10.43
CA LYS A 260 5.35 1.39 9.46
C LYS A 260 4.96 2.43 8.41
N GLU A 261 4.74 3.67 8.81
CA GLU A 261 4.42 4.74 7.85
C GLU A 261 5.65 5.10 6.99
N ALA A 262 6.85 5.16 7.57
CA ALA A 262 8.08 5.36 6.82
C ALA A 262 8.30 4.28 5.75
N ARG A 263 8.03 3.01 6.09
CA ARG A 263 8.15 1.86 5.16
C ARG A 263 7.26 1.97 3.92
N LYS A 264 6.15 2.65 4.00
CA LYS A 264 5.26 2.88 2.86
C LYS A 264 5.80 3.90 1.86
N LEU A 265 6.73 4.74 2.32
CA LEU A 265 7.32 5.83 1.55
C LEU A 265 8.61 5.43 0.83
N GLY A 266 9.24 4.31 1.23
CA GLY A 266 10.47 3.82 0.64
C GLY A 266 11.32 3.00 1.62
N ARG A 267 12.61 2.90 1.34
CA ARG A 267 13.61 2.26 2.21
C ARG A 267 13.76 3.06 3.50
N VAL A 268 13.70 2.38 4.63
CA VAL A 268 13.80 3.02 5.94
C VAL A 268 15.24 3.04 6.43
N ILE A 269 15.81 4.24 6.57
CA ILE A 269 17.06 4.45 7.26
C ILE A 269 16.78 5.07 8.62
N VAL A 270 17.26 4.43 9.70
CA VAL A 270 17.10 4.92 11.05
C VAL A 270 18.39 5.59 11.53
N GLY A 271 18.29 6.88 11.88
CA GLY A 271 19.31 7.59 12.65
C GLY A 271 19.17 7.29 14.14
N VAL A 272 20.25 6.86 14.78
CA VAL A 272 20.30 6.70 16.24
C VAL A 272 21.17 7.81 16.79
N LEU A 273 20.58 8.67 17.62
CA LEU A 273 21.33 9.77 18.25
C LEU A 273 22.43 9.24 19.15
N SER A 274 23.61 9.86 19.05
CA SER A 274 24.75 9.55 19.94
C SER A 274 24.40 9.83 21.41
N ASP A 275 25.15 9.25 22.33
CA ASP A 275 24.95 9.47 23.77
C ASP A 275 25.14 10.94 24.14
N GLU A 276 26.11 11.61 23.49
CA GLU A 276 26.39 13.03 23.64
C GLU A 276 25.21 13.88 23.13
N ALA A 277 24.68 13.55 21.93
CA ALA A 277 23.53 14.26 21.37
C ALA A 277 22.29 14.13 22.26
N VAL A 278 22.00 12.94 22.77
CA VAL A 278 20.89 12.72 23.70
C VAL A 278 21.09 13.51 24.99
N ALA A 279 22.30 13.54 25.54
CA ALA A 279 22.61 14.24 26.79
C ALA A 279 22.43 15.76 26.72
N THR A 280 22.34 16.36 25.52
CA THR A 280 22.08 17.80 25.36
C THR A 280 20.69 18.24 25.72
N TYR A 281 19.70 17.32 25.70
CA TYR A 281 18.29 17.68 25.96
C TYR A 281 17.52 16.68 26.83
N ARG A 282 18.11 15.51 27.10
CA ARG A 282 17.57 14.47 27.98
C ARG A 282 18.67 13.90 28.89
N ARG A 283 18.31 12.97 29.78
CA ARG A 283 19.31 12.18 30.51
C ARG A 283 20.12 11.32 29.53
N ARG A 284 21.33 10.95 29.91
CA ARG A 284 22.10 9.94 29.16
C ARG A 284 21.32 8.62 29.09
N PRO A 285 21.34 7.94 27.94
CA PRO A 285 20.75 6.61 27.80
C PRO A 285 21.36 5.60 28.79
N LEU A 286 20.58 4.64 29.22
CA LEU A 286 21.05 3.48 30.01
C LEU A 286 21.76 2.47 29.12
N PHE A 287 21.28 2.29 27.90
CA PHE A 287 21.89 1.44 26.88
C PHE A 287 22.91 2.24 26.09
N SER A 288 24.09 1.65 25.89
CA SER A 288 25.12 2.23 25.04
C SER A 288 24.62 2.49 23.62
N LEU A 289 25.28 3.38 22.90
CA LEU A 289 24.99 3.64 21.49
C LEU A 289 25.00 2.34 20.66
N GLU A 290 25.97 1.45 20.92
CA GLU A 290 26.09 0.17 20.22
C GLU A 290 24.85 -0.73 20.45
N GLU A 291 24.39 -0.85 21.69
CA GLU A 291 23.18 -1.62 22.02
C GLU A 291 21.93 -1.03 21.33
N ARG A 292 21.81 0.30 21.33
CA ARG A 292 20.68 0.99 20.67
C ARG A 292 20.72 0.81 19.14
N VAL A 293 21.88 0.91 18.52
CA VAL A 293 22.07 0.62 17.09
C VAL A 293 21.73 -0.83 16.78
N ASN A 294 22.20 -1.79 17.59
CA ASN A 294 21.89 -3.20 17.40
C ASN A 294 20.40 -3.51 17.59
N LEU A 295 19.73 -2.83 18.51
CA LEU A 295 18.27 -2.95 18.66
C LEU A 295 17.55 -2.62 17.34
N PHE A 296 17.85 -1.44 16.75
CA PHE A 296 17.18 -1.02 15.51
C PHE A 296 17.57 -1.89 14.30
N ARG A 297 18.81 -2.37 14.20
CA ARG A 297 19.25 -3.29 13.13
C ARG A 297 18.45 -4.60 13.09
N ASN A 298 17.88 -5.01 14.23
CA ASN A 298 17.11 -6.25 14.34
C ASN A 298 15.59 -6.04 14.26
N ILE A 299 15.12 -4.82 13.99
CA ILE A 299 13.69 -4.55 13.77
C ILE A 299 13.35 -4.77 12.30
N LYS A 300 12.39 -5.67 12.04
CA LYS A 300 11.90 -5.94 10.68
C LYS A 300 11.35 -4.66 10.04
N GLY A 301 11.78 -4.38 8.82
CA GLY A 301 11.31 -3.23 8.03
C GLY A 301 12.22 -2.00 8.13
N ILE A 302 13.37 -2.10 8.82
CA ILE A 302 14.47 -1.15 8.75
C ILE A 302 15.50 -1.71 7.77
N ASP A 303 15.91 -0.89 6.81
CA ASP A 303 16.85 -1.28 5.75
C ASP A 303 18.29 -0.93 6.11
N ASP A 304 18.50 0.14 6.88
CA ASP A 304 19.82 0.52 7.38
C ASP A 304 19.71 1.35 8.67
N VAL A 305 20.82 1.40 9.43
CA VAL A 305 20.91 2.16 10.67
C VAL A 305 22.22 2.94 10.69
N VAL A 306 22.12 4.25 10.83
CA VAL A 306 23.25 5.19 10.92
C VAL A 306 23.29 5.85 12.29
N VAL A 307 24.49 6.29 12.71
CA VAL A 307 24.64 7.09 13.93
C VAL A 307 24.45 8.56 13.56
N GLN A 308 23.56 9.26 14.26
CA GLN A 308 23.42 10.70 14.17
C GLN A 308 24.14 11.35 15.34
N PRO A 309 25.29 12.05 15.11
CA PRO A 309 26.17 12.51 16.18
C PRO A 309 25.65 13.74 16.92
N SER A 310 24.67 14.45 16.37
CA SER A 310 24.10 15.66 16.94
C SER A 310 22.59 15.71 16.82
N LEU A 311 21.94 16.69 17.49
CA LEU A 311 20.51 16.96 17.31
C LEU A 311 20.20 17.54 15.91
N SER A 312 21.17 18.24 15.30
CA SER A 312 21.06 18.70 13.93
C SER A 312 20.96 17.51 12.99
N TYR A 313 20.05 17.61 12.01
CA TYR A 313 19.89 16.63 10.94
C TYR A 313 20.66 17.01 9.68
N ALA A 314 21.24 18.21 9.65
CA ALA A 314 21.75 18.81 8.41
C ALA A 314 22.83 17.97 7.71
N SER A 315 23.71 17.32 8.47
CA SER A 315 24.79 16.47 7.93
C SER A 315 24.20 15.24 7.24
N GLU A 316 23.41 14.48 7.99
CA GLU A 316 22.80 13.23 7.53
C GLU A 316 21.84 13.46 6.36
N LEU A 317 21.06 14.54 6.41
CA LEU A 317 20.14 14.86 5.32
C LEU A 317 20.85 15.27 4.03
N ARG A 318 21.98 15.98 4.11
CA ARG A 318 22.76 16.34 2.92
C ARG A 318 23.52 15.16 2.35
N GLU A 319 23.98 14.23 3.21
CA GLU A 319 24.67 13.00 2.79
C GLU A 319 23.71 11.99 2.18
N LEU A 320 22.64 11.63 2.91
CA LEU A 320 21.67 10.61 2.51
C LEU A 320 20.65 11.10 1.47
N ARG A 321 20.40 12.41 1.42
CA ARG A 321 19.39 13.05 0.59
C ARG A 321 18.05 12.30 0.57
N PRO A 322 17.45 11.99 1.74
CA PRO A 322 16.24 11.21 1.80
C PRO A 322 15.08 11.95 1.13
N ALA A 323 14.25 11.21 0.38
CA ALA A 323 13.02 11.78 -0.18
C ALA A 323 12.04 12.22 0.92
N TYR A 324 12.09 11.53 2.07
CA TYR A 324 11.22 11.80 3.20
C TYR A 324 11.99 11.78 4.53
N VAL A 325 11.68 12.74 5.41
CA VAL A 325 11.93 12.64 6.85
C VAL A 325 10.60 12.35 7.52
N VAL A 326 10.54 11.31 8.37
CA VAL A 326 9.29 10.94 9.06
C VAL A 326 9.50 11.11 10.56
N HIS A 327 8.62 11.87 11.21
CA HIS A 327 8.72 12.20 12.64
C HIS A 327 7.33 12.28 13.28
N GLY A 328 7.27 12.19 14.62
CA GLY A 328 6.07 12.58 15.36
C GLY A 328 5.88 14.10 15.32
N ASP A 329 4.66 14.59 15.52
CA ASP A 329 4.36 16.03 15.50
C ASP A 329 4.71 16.74 16.83
N ASP A 330 5.28 16.01 17.79
CA ASP A 330 5.67 16.49 19.12
C ASP A 330 6.84 17.49 19.12
N TRP A 331 7.59 17.61 18.04
CA TRP A 331 8.67 18.58 17.86
C TRP A 331 8.26 19.94 17.29
N ARG A 332 6.97 20.14 17.01
CA ARG A 332 6.44 21.45 16.56
C ARG A 332 6.59 22.54 17.63
N GLU A 333 6.72 22.14 18.86
CA GLU A 333 6.87 23.02 20.02
C GLU A 333 8.07 22.61 20.86
N GLY A 334 8.51 23.49 21.78
CA GLY A 334 9.60 23.21 22.70
C GLY A 334 10.99 23.27 22.07
N VAL A 335 11.95 22.56 22.69
CA VAL A 335 13.38 22.63 22.36
C VAL A 335 13.73 22.11 20.95
N GLN A 336 12.89 21.23 20.40
CA GLN A 336 13.13 20.64 19.09
C GLN A 336 12.52 21.44 17.93
N LYS A 337 11.80 22.52 18.19
CA LYS A 337 11.22 23.38 17.15
C LYS A 337 12.28 23.89 16.16
N ALA A 338 13.42 24.34 16.67
CA ALA A 338 14.53 24.81 15.82
C ALA A 338 15.10 23.70 14.93
N VAL A 339 15.17 22.47 15.44
CA VAL A 339 15.58 21.29 14.66
C VAL A 339 14.59 20.99 13.53
N ARG A 340 13.30 21.11 13.80
CA ARG A 340 12.27 20.94 12.77
C ARG A 340 12.39 22.00 11.66
N GLU A 341 12.65 23.25 12.00
CA GLU A 341 12.85 24.34 11.06
C GLU A 341 14.09 24.08 10.18
N GLU A 342 15.21 23.66 10.78
CA GLU A 342 16.42 23.23 10.07
C GLU A 342 16.13 22.08 9.09
N VAL A 343 15.38 21.05 9.52
CA VAL A 343 14.99 19.93 8.65
C VAL A 343 14.22 20.42 7.42
N LEU A 344 13.26 21.32 7.60
CA LEU A 344 12.49 21.88 6.48
C LEU A 344 13.39 22.67 5.51
N GLU A 345 14.33 23.46 6.03
CA GLU A 345 15.29 24.21 5.21
C GLU A 345 16.18 23.29 4.39
N VAL A 346 16.77 22.26 5.03
CA VAL A 346 17.67 21.33 4.32
C VAL A 346 16.91 20.48 3.32
N LEU A 347 15.70 19.99 3.65
CA LEU A 347 14.86 19.26 2.71
C LEU A 347 14.52 20.09 1.46
N ALA A 348 14.29 21.41 1.62
CA ALA A 348 14.02 22.30 0.50
C ALA A 348 15.21 22.44 -0.46
N GLU A 349 16.47 22.25 0.00
CA GLU A 349 17.67 22.30 -0.84
C GLU A 349 17.64 21.29 -2.01
N TYR A 350 16.94 20.17 -1.85
CA TYR A 350 16.92 19.06 -2.85
C TYR A 350 15.53 18.48 -3.12
N GLY A 351 14.46 19.12 -2.62
CA GLY A 351 13.07 18.69 -2.87
C GLY A 351 12.55 17.57 -2.02
N GLY A 352 13.22 17.27 -0.89
CA GLY A 352 12.73 16.31 0.11
C GLY A 352 11.49 16.82 0.85
N ARG A 353 10.79 15.93 1.55
CA ARG A 353 9.53 16.25 2.26
C ARG A 353 9.55 15.77 3.70
N LEU A 354 9.01 16.59 4.61
CA LEU A 354 8.73 16.20 5.98
C LEU A 354 7.34 15.59 6.08
N VAL A 355 7.25 14.40 6.67
CA VAL A 355 5.99 13.70 7.00
C VAL A 355 5.85 13.62 8.51
N GLU A 356 4.85 14.29 9.06
CA GLU A 356 4.60 14.34 10.49
C GLU A 356 3.38 13.52 10.83
N LEU A 357 3.53 12.64 11.81
CA LEU A 357 2.47 11.75 12.30
C LEU A 357 1.99 12.21 13.66
N PRO A 358 0.69 12.08 13.99
CA PRO A 358 0.19 12.38 15.30
C PRO A 358 0.95 11.60 16.37
N TYR A 359 1.54 12.30 17.34
CA TYR A 359 2.27 11.67 18.43
C TYR A 359 1.33 10.93 19.38
N THR A 360 1.47 9.62 19.44
CA THR A 360 0.66 8.79 20.34
C THR A 360 1.25 8.80 21.75
N ARG A 361 0.89 9.80 22.55
CA ARG A 361 1.29 9.87 23.96
C ARG A 361 0.37 8.97 24.80
N LYS A 362 0.85 7.78 25.15
CA LYS A 362 0.19 6.97 26.18
C LYS A 362 0.80 7.33 27.54
N GLU A 363 -0.03 7.60 28.54
CA GLU A 363 0.40 7.92 29.92
C GLU A 363 1.39 6.88 30.46
N ALA A 364 1.15 5.59 30.18
CA ALA A 364 2.04 4.49 30.55
C ALA A 364 3.50 4.64 30.02
N TYR A 365 3.71 5.29 28.88
CA TYR A 365 5.07 5.52 28.36
C TYR A 365 5.76 6.67 29.08
N ALA A 366 5.03 7.73 29.41
CA ALA A 366 5.53 8.85 30.21
C ALA A 366 5.91 8.41 31.63
N GLU A 367 5.08 7.55 32.25
CA GLU A 367 5.41 6.95 33.55
C GLU A 367 6.65 6.06 33.48
N LEU A 368 6.82 5.26 32.43
CA LEU A 368 8.00 4.42 32.24
C LEU A 368 9.26 5.29 32.12
N GLU A 369 9.23 6.33 31.30
CA GLU A 369 10.35 7.27 31.15
C GLU A 369 10.70 7.96 32.47
N GLN A 370 9.72 8.35 33.28
CA GLN A 370 9.95 8.93 34.59
C GLN A 370 10.59 7.95 35.59
N ARG A 371 10.13 6.70 35.62
CA ARG A 371 10.72 5.63 36.45
C ARG A 371 12.17 5.37 36.07
N LEU A 372 12.48 5.33 34.76
CA LEU A 372 13.83 5.13 34.24
C LEU A 372 14.75 6.33 34.57
N ALA A 373 14.23 7.55 34.52
CA ALA A 373 14.96 8.74 34.96
C ALA A 373 15.34 8.68 36.44
N GLY A 374 14.45 8.12 37.28
CA GLY A 374 14.74 7.88 38.70
C GLY A 374 15.83 6.82 38.93
N LEU A 375 15.87 5.76 38.13
CA LEU A 375 16.91 4.71 38.24
C LEU A 375 18.29 5.20 37.82
N ALA A 376 18.40 6.07 36.80
CA ALA A 376 19.67 6.63 36.35
C ALA A 376 20.34 7.50 37.42
N GLY A 377 19.60 8.13 38.33
CA GLY A 377 20.13 8.85 39.48
C GLY A 377 20.69 7.95 40.60
N MET A 378 20.39 6.65 40.57
CA MET A 378 20.87 5.67 41.56
C MET A 378 22.13 4.93 41.14
N CYS A 379 22.51 4.96 39.86
CA CYS A 379 23.71 4.29 39.34
C CYS A 379 24.98 5.17 39.34
N THR A 380 24.95 6.35 39.95
CA THR A 380 26.09 7.25 40.11
C THR A 380 26.62 7.28 41.56
N LEU A 381 26.64 6.13 42.22
CA LEU A 381 27.37 5.95 43.50
C LEU A 381 28.48 4.89 43.34
#